data_6b59c69a2208b5c7e5afa81d0e86536c
#
_entry.id   6b59c69a2208b5c7e5afa81d0e86536c
#
_cell.length_a   1.000
_cell.length_b   1.000
_cell.length_c   1.000
_cell.angle_alpha   90.00
_cell.angle_beta   90.00
_cell.angle_gamma   90.00
#
_symmetry.space_group_name_H-M   'P 1'
#
loop_
_entity.id
_entity.type
_entity.pdbx_description
1 polymer ?
#
loop_
_entity_poly.entity_id
_entity_poly.type
_entity_poly.pdbx_seq_one_letter_code
_entity_poly.pdbx_strand_id
1 'polypeptide(L)'
;EAKDINAFILAHGYATASSIANVANRLVNQFVIDSIDMPLDISFSEVIDRLLHYIEYRKPKDGLVIFVDMGSLAQIKTEIEQVIEVPTMIINNVTTEMAIETAQLIQSTSDIQKVVKKLPYSQFEKQVLYPIKIRKRTIVVSCNTGLGTSIKIKEMMENNLSKDLGIEFLPYENETLRDTQQLEFLIK
;
A
#
# COMPACT_ATOMS: atom_id res chain seq x y z
N GLU A 1 -10.21 -16.56 -8.99
CA GLU A 1 -10.40 -15.22 -8.39
C GLU A 1 -9.85 -14.19 -9.36
N ALA A 2 -10.62 -13.12 -9.62
CA ALA A 2 -10.18 -12.03 -10.47
C ALA A 2 -9.03 -11.30 -9.74
N LYS A 3 -7.91 -11.12 -10.42
CA LYS A 3 -6.76 -10.36 -9.92
C LYS A 3 -7.11 -8.88 -9.98
N ASP A 4 -6.93 -8.16 -8.88
CA ASP A 4 -7.39 -6.77 -8.74
C ASP A 4 -6.27 -5.86 -8.20
N ILE A 5 -5.06 -6.05 -8.74
CA ILE A 5 -3.98 -5.06 -8.63
C ILE A 5 -4.14 -4.09 -9.78
N ASN A 6 -4.28 -2.80 -9.48
CA ASN A 6 -4.36 -1.75 -10.47
C ASN A 6 -3.05 -0.98 -10.53
N ALA A 7 -2.75 -0.42 -11.69
CA ALA A 7 -1.61 0.47 -11.86
C ALA A 7 -2.05 1.82 -12.44
N PHE A 8 -1.28 2.85 -12.10
CA PHE A 8 -1.58 4.21 -12.46
C PHE A 8 -0.30 4.99 -12.77
N ILE A 9 -0.31 5.77 -13.85
CA ILE A 9 0.82 6.63 -14.24
C ILE A 9 0.44 8.09 -14.09
N LEU A 10 1.27 8.84 -13.38
CA LEU A 10 1.25 10.29 -13.30
C LEU A 10 2.51 10.84 -13.96
N ALA A 11 2.38 11.63 -15.02
CA ALA A 11 3.53 12.20 -15.69
C ALA A 11 3.26 13.59 -16.24
N HIS A 12 4.27 14.45 -16.19
CA HIS A 12 4.18 15.80 -16.75
C HIS A 12 4.06 15.77 -18.27
N GLY A 13 3.24 16.67 -18.80
CA GLY A 13 2.98 16.82 -20.23
C GLY A 13 1.53 16.54 -20.62
N TYR A 14 1.22 16.71 -21.89
CA TYR A 14 -0.14 16.57 -22.41
C TYR A 14 -0.52 15.13 -22.80
N ALA A 15 0.47 14.25 -22.95
CA ALA A 15 0.25 12.87 -23.38
C ALA A 15 1.33 11.90 -22.90
N THR A 16 2.16 12.26 -21.94
CA THR A 16 3.28 11.44 -21.48
C THR A 16 2.80 10.19 -20.76
N ALA A 17 1.96 10.35 -19.76
CA ALA A 17 1.39 9.24 -18.98
C ALA A 17 0.50 8.36 -19.85
N SER A 18 -0.40 8.97 -20.62
CA SER A 18 -1.34 8.25 -21.49
C SER A 18 -0.65 7.47 -22.59
N SER A 19 0.43 7.99 -23.18
CA SER A 19 1.21 7.28 -24.19
C SER A 19 1.88 6.03 -23.62
N ILE A 20 2.51 6.13 -22.45
CA ILE A 20 3.16 4.99 -21.78
C ILE A 20 2.11 3.93 -21.41
N ALA A 21 1.01 4.34 -20.79
CA ALA A 21 -0.08 3.43 -20.41
C ALA A 21 -0.67 2.71 -21.63
N ASN A 22 -0.92 3.43 -22.71
CA ASN A 22 -1.44 2.86 -23.95
C ASN A 22 -0.53 1.78 -24.54
N VAL A 23 0.78 2.01 -24.57
CA VAL A 23 1.75 1.02 -25.08
C VAL A 23 1.70 -0.22 -24.19
N ALA A 24 1.78 -0.07 -22.87
CA ALA A 24 1.76 -1.19 -21.94
C ALA A 24 0.46 -2.01 -22.05
N ASN A 25 -0.70 -1.35 -22.01
CA ASN A 25 -2.01 -1.99 -22.11
C ASN A 25 -2.19 -2.75 -23.43
N ARG A 26 -1.74 -2.20 -24.56
CA ARG A 26 -1.81 -2.86 -25.87
C ARG A 26 -0.92 -4.11 -25.94
N LEU A 27 0.28 -4.05 -25.37
CA LEU A 27 1.20 -5.20 -25.38
C LEU A 27 0.71 -6.37 -24.54
N VAL A 28 0.00 -6.08 -23.43
CA VAL A 28 -0.60 -7.14 -22.60
C VAL A 28 -2.02 -7.49 -23.02
N ASN A 29 -2.56 -6.81 -24.04
CA ASN A 29 -3.93 -6.98 -24.55
C ASN A 29 -5.01 -6.89 -23.45
N GLN A 30 -4.80 -6.03 -22.47
CA GLN A 30 -5.72 -5.79 -21.36
C GLN A 30 -5.50 -4.37 -20.81
N PHE A 31 -6.58 -3.74 -20.35
CA PHE A 31 -6.53 -2.43 -19.72
C PHE A 31 -6.25 -2.61 -18.20
N VAL A 32 -4.98 -2.53 -17.81
CA VAL A 32 -4.50 -2.71 -16.41
C VAL A 32 -3.81 -1.48 -15.86
N ILE A 33 -3.41 -0.54 -16.71
CA ILE A 33 -2.74 0.71 -16.33
C ILE A 33 -3.59 1.90 -16.77
N ASP A 34 -3.96 2.74 -15.82
CA ASP A 34 -4.59 4.02 -16.06
C ASP A 34 -3.55 5.16 -16.04
N SER A 35 -3.94 6.37 -16.41
CA SER A 35 -3.01 7.50 -16.50
C SER A 35 -3.67 8.85 -16.26
N ILE A 36 -2.91 9.77 -15.67
CA ILE A 36 -3.20 11.20 -15.65
C ILE A 36 -2.01 11.95 -16.22
N ASP A 37 -2.23 12.62 -17.34
CA ASP A 37 -1.29 13.60 -17.87
C ASP A 37 -1.39 14.88 -17.04
N MET A 38 -0.22 15.48 -16.73
CA MET A 38 -0.08 16.68 -15.93
C MET A 38 0.47 17.82 -16.81
N PRO A 39 -0.37 18.55 -17.56
CA PRO A 39 0.06 19.77 -18.19
C PRO A 39 0.65 20.75 -17.17
N LEU A 40 1.62 21.56 -17.61
CA LEU A 40 2.35 22.46 -16.70
C LEU A 40 1.49 23.56 -16.06
N ASP A 41 0.29 23.77 -16.56
CA ASP A 41 -0.71 24.73 -16.09
C ASP A 41 -1.71 24.12 -15.08
N ILE A 42 -1.64 22.82 -14.82
CA ILE A 42 -2.46 22.15 -13.82
C ILE A 42 -1.74 22.15 -12.47
N SER A 43 -2.47 22.47 -11.40
CA SER A 43 -1.93 22.43 -10.04
C SER A 43 -1.72 20.99 -9.55
N PHE A 44 -0.73 20.79 -8.70
CA PHE A 44 -0.50 19.48 -8.04
C PHE A 44 -1.75 19.00 -7.26
N SER A 45 -2.46 19.93 -6.60
CA SER A 45 -3.70 19.59 -5.87
C SER A 45 -4.76 19.00 -6.80
N GLU A 46 -4.95 19.58 -7.98
CA GLU A 46 -5.93 19.04 -8.96
C GLU A 46 -5.55 17.62 -9.44
N VAL A 47 -4.26 17.35 -9.58
CA VAL A 47 -3.79 16.00 -9.95
C VAL A 47 -4.06 15.01 -8.83
N ILE A 48 -3.82 15.41 -7.58
CA ILE A 48 -4.13 14.58 -6.41
C ILE A 48 -5.63 14.30 -6.32
N ASP A 49 -6.48 15.31 -6.50
CA ASP A 49 -7.94 15.14 -6.50
C ASP A 49 -8.39 14.12 -7.54
N ARG A 50 -7.81 14.15 -8.75
CA ARG A 50 -8.08 13.17 -9.81
C ARG A 50 -7.61 11.76 -9.42
N LEU A 51 -6.43 11.65 -8.80
CA LEU A 51 -5.89 10.38 -8.31
C LEU A 51 -6.78 9.78 -7.21
N LEU A 52 -7.20 10.59 -6.24
CA LEU A 52 -8.08 10.17 -5.16
C LEU A 52 -9.44 9.70 -5.70
N HIS A 53 -10.02 10.44 -6.63
CA HIS A 53 -11.25 10.04 -7.31
C HIS A 53 -11.10 8.73 -8.09
N TYR A 54 -9.96 8.53 -8.75
CA TYR A 54 -9.64 7.26 -9.40
C TYR A 54 -9.59 6.09 -8.42
N ILE A 55 -8.87 6.25 -7.29
CA ILE A 55 -8.76 5.22 -6.24
C ILE A 55 -10.15 4.87 -5.70
N GLU A 56 -10.97 5.88 -5.43
CA GLU A 56 -12.35 5.70 -4.93
C GLU A 56 -13.24 4.98 -5.95
N TYR A 57 -13.11 5.31 -7.23
CA TYR A 57 -13.90 4.70 -8.31
C TYR A 57 -13.48 3.25 -8.58
N ARG A 58 -12.19 2.98 -8.70
CA ARG A 58 -11.65 1.66 -9.04
C ARG A 58 -11.71 0.67 -7.88
N LYS A 59 -11.58 1.14 -6.66
CA LYS A 59 -11.58 0.32 -5.42
C LYS A 59 -10.69 -0.91 -5.53
N PRO A 60 -9.38 -0.73 -5.79
CA PRO A 60 -8.45 -1.85 -5.92
C PRO A 60 -8.51 -2.71 -4.65
N LYS A 61 -8.48 -4.05 -4.80
CA LYS A 61 -8.62 -4.96 -3.66
C LYS A 61 -7.31 -5.60 -3.23
N ASP A 62 -6.46 -5.92 -4.21
CA ASP A 62 -5.23 -6.67 -3.97
C ASP A 62 -3.99 -5.75 -3.90
N GLY A 63 -4.07 -4.55 -4.45
CA GLY A 63 -2.98 -3.57 -4.41
C GLY A 63 -3.08 -2.49 -5.48
N LEU A 64 -2.26 -1.45 -5.30
CA LEU A 64 -2.14 -0.32 -6.24
C LEU A 64 -0.67 -0.03 -6.54
N VAL A 65 -0.34 0.15 -7.80
CA VAL A 65 0.98 0.61 -8.25
C VAL A 65 0.82 2.01 -8.84
N ILE A 66 1.54 2.98 -8.30
CA ILE A 66 1.55 4.35 -8.78
C ILE A 66 2.94 4.66 -9.34
N PHE A 67 3.01 4.98 -10.62
CA PHE A 67 4.20 5.49 -11.25
C PHE A 67 4.17 7.00 -11.32
N VAL A 68 5.30 7.63 -11.07
CA VAL A 68 5.52 9.05 -11.30
C VAL A 68 6.76 9.26 -12.17
N ASP A 69 6.78 10.32 -12.96
CA ASP A 69 7.90 10.62 -13.85
C ASP A 69 9.07 11.29 -13.13
N MET A 70 8.79 12.16 -12.16
CA MET A 70 9.83 12.84 -11.37
C MET A 70 9.32 13.39 -10.03
N GLY A 71 10.24 13.55 -9.09
CA GLY A 71 10.27 14.45 -7.92
C GLY A 71 9.15 14.50 -6.89
N SER A 72 7.93 14.12 -7.21
CA SER A 72 6.74 14.36 -6.36
C SER A 72 6.41 13.22 -5.39
N LEU A 73 7.27 12.24 -5.24
CA LEU A 73 7.01 11.01 -4.49
C LEU A 73 6.60 11.26 -3.03
N ALA A 74 7.32 12.16 -2.36
CA ALA A 74 7.03 12.49 -0.96
C ALA A 74 5.66 13.17 -0.80
N GLN A 75 5.29 14.05 -1.73
CA GLN A 75 4.02 14.76 -1.71
C GLN A 75 2.85 13.80 -1.98
N ILE A 76 2.95 12.95 -3.01
CA ILE A 76 1.92 11.94 -3.31
C ILE A 76 1.72 11.01 -2.11
N LYS A 77 2.80 10.54 -1.49
CA LYS A 77 2.72 9.69 -0.30
C LYS A 77 1.87 10.33 0.78
N THR A 78 2.16 11.58 1.13
CA THR A 78 1.47 12.29 2.21
C THR A 78 -0.03 12.43 1.93
N GLU A 79 -0.39 12.72 0.68
CA GLU A 79 -1.79 12.93 0.29
C GLU A 79 -2.61 11.63 0.28
N ILE A 80 -2.01 10.52 -0.16
CA ILE A 80 -2.75 9.26 -0.29
C ILE A 80 -2.69 8.35 0.94
N GLU A 81 -1.73 8.56 1.85
CA GLU A 81 -1.48 7.68 3.00
C GLU A 81 -2.72 7.49 3.89
N GLN A 82 -3.58 8.51 3.96
CA GLN A 82 -4.79 8.50 4.78
C GLN A 82 -5.99 7.82 4.11
N VAL A 83 -5.99 7.71 2.78
CA VAL A 83 -7.14 7.25 2.01
C VAL A 83 -6.95 5.88 1.36
N ILE A 84 -5.72 5.41 1.26
CA ILE A 84 -5.44 4.08 0.70
C ILE A 84 -5.99 2.99 1.62
N GLU A 85 -6.67 2.01 1.02
CA GLU A 85 -7.22 0.84 1.71
C GLU A 85 -6.49 -0.46 1.37
N VAL A 86 -5.55 -0.40 0.44
CA VAL A 86 -4.75 -1.54 -0.03
C VAL A 86 -3.26 -1.23 -0.01
N PRO A 87 -2.39 -2.24 0.04
CA PRO A 87 -0.95 -2.03 -0.11
C PRO A 87 -0.67 -1.30 -1.43
N THR A 88 0.05 -0.19 -1.34
CA THR A 88 0.32 0.69 -2.48
C THR A 88 1.82 0.86 -2.67
N MET A 89 2.28 0.62 -3.89
CA MET A 89 3.66 0.83 -4.31
C MET A 89 3.75 2.10 -5.15
N ILE A 90 4.65 3.01 -4.78
CA ILE A 90 4.95 4.22 -5.56
C ILE A 90 6.35 4.07 -6.15
N ILE A 91 6.49 4.30 -7.45
CA ILE A 91 7.74 4.17 -8.20
C ILE A 91 8.01 5.48 -8.94
N ASN A 92 9.21 6.02 -8.76
CA ASN A 92 9.69 7.20 -9.45
C ASN A 92 10.37 6.86 -10.78
N ASN A 93 10.54 7.87 -11.65
CA ASN A 93 11.21 7.77 -12.95
C ASN A 93 10.60 6.69 -13.87
N VAL A 94 9.29 6.71 -14.03
CA VAL A 94 8.59 5.76 -14.89
C VAL A 94 9.16 5.71 -16.30
N THR A 95 9.33 4.50 -16.80
CA THR A 95 9.68 4.23 -18.19
C THR A 95 8.62 3.33 -18.85
N THR A 96 8.57 3.35 -20.16
CA THR A 96 7.68 2.44 -20.91
C THR A 96 7.97 0.97 -20.59
N GLU A 97 9.25 0.60 -20.45
CA GLU A 97 9.66 -0.75 -20.09
C GLU A 97 9.11 -1.16 -18.70
N MET A 98 9.26 -0.30 -17.69
CA MET A 98 8.71 -0.54 -16.34
C MET A 98 7.19 -0.74 -16.36
N ALA A 99 6.49 0.08 -17.14
CA ALA A 99 5.04 -0.04 -17.28
C ALA A 99 4.63 -1.37 -17.92
N ILE A 100 5.34 -1.81 -18.98
CA ILE A 100 5.09 -3.10 -19.65
C ILE A 100 5.33 -4.27 -18.70
N GLU A 101 6.48 -4.31 -18.03
CA GLU A 101 6.82 -5.38 -17.09
C GLU A 101 5.83 -5.45 -15.92
N THR A 102 5.44 -4.29 -15.38
CA THR A 102 4.43 -4.23 -14.33
C THR A 102 3.07 -4.75 -14.83
N ALA A 103 2.66 -4.36 -16.03
CA ALA A 103 1.41 -4.86 -16.61
C ALA A 103 1.40 -6.39 -16.75
N GLN A 104 2.51 -6.98 -17.19
CA GLN A 104 2.66 -8.44 -17.27
C GLN A 104 2.63 -9.11 -15.90
N LEU A 105 3.28 -8.50 -14.90
CA LEU A 105 3.29 -9.02 -13.53
C LEU A 105 1.90 -8.98 -12.91
N ILE A 106 1.17 -7.88 -13.04
CA ILE A 106 -0.20 -7.70 -12.54
C ILE A 106 -1.13 -8.78 -13.12
N GLN A 107 -0.98 -9.11 -14.40
CA GLN A 107 -1.75 -10.20 -14.99
C GLN A 107 -1.43 -11.58 -14.41
N SER A 108 -0.23 -11.75 -13.85
CA SER A 108 0.26 -13.04 -13.36
C SER A 108 -0.02 -13.29 -11.87
N THR A 109 -0.24 -12.25 -11.06
CA THR A 109 -0.37 -12.36 -9.60
C THR A 109 -1.36 -11.37 -9.02
N SER A 110 -2.01 -11.74 -7.92
CA SER A 110 -2.78 -10.86 -7.03
C SER A 110 -1.97 -10.39 -5.80
N ASP A 111 -0.70 -10.77 -5.71
CA ASP A 111 0.17 -10.44 -4.60
C ASP A 111 1.14 -9.30 -4.98
N ILE A 112 0.86 -8.10 -4.50
CA ILE A 112 1.70 -6.93 -4.77
C ILE A 112 3.14 -7.11 -4.28
N GLN A 113 3.40 -7.92 -3.25
CA GLN A 113 4.75 -8.21 -2.78
C GLN A 113 5.57 -8.96 -3.83
N LYS A 114 4.91 -9.82 -4.64
CA LYS A 114 5.57 -10.48 -5.76
C LYS A 114 5.89 -9.49 -6.87
N VAL A 115 5.03 -8.50 -7.11
CA VAL A 115 5.31 -7.41 -8.05
C VAL A 115 6.52 -6.61 -7.56
N VAL A 116 6.54 -6.18 -6.30
CA VAL A 116 7.65 -5.43 -5.69
C VAL A 116 8.99 -6.16 -5.83
N LYS A 117 9.00 -7.49 -5.58
CA LYS A 117 10.24 -8.30 -5.61
C LYS A 117 10.75 -8.58 -7.02
N LYS A 118 9.85 -8.71 -8.00
CA LYS A 118 10.21 -9.05 -9.37
C LYS A 118 10.64 -7.86 -10.21
N LEU A 119 10.23 -6.64 -9.83
CA LEU A 119 10.68 -5.44 -10.53
C LEU A 119 12.16 -5.20 -10.22
N PRO A 120 13.07 -5.36 -11.19
CA PRO A 120 14.53 -5.41 -10.98
C PRO A 120 15.15 -4.04 -10.69
N TYR A 121 14.34 -3.02 -10.47
CA TYR A 121 14.75 -1.62 -10.39
C TYR A 121 15.31 -1.26 -9.01
N SER A 122 16.45 -1.84 -8.67
CA SER A 122 17.26 -1.41 -7.51
C SER A 122 17.82 0.01 -7.66
N GLN A 123 17.80 0.56 -8.88
CA GLN A 123 18.34 1.89 -9.20
C GLN A 123 17.30 3.01 -9.00
N PHE A 124 16.02 2.69 -8.85
CA PHE A 124 14.96 3.69 -8.73
C PHE A 124 14.41 3.72 -7.30
N GLU A 125 14.12 4.92 -6.86
CA GLU A 125 13.47 5.11 -5.57
C GLU A 125 12.04 4.55 -5.64
N LYS A 126 11.75 3.56 -4.82
CA LYS A 126 10.43 2.99 -4.65
C LYS A 126 10.05 3.00 -3.19
N GLN A 127 8.80 3.31 -2.92
CA GLN A 127 8.23 3.28 -1.58
C GLN A 127 7.01 2.37 -1.57
N VAL A 128 6.85 1.59 -0.52
CA VAL A 128 5.67 0.75 -0.31
C VAL A 128 4.92 1.28 0.89
N LEU A 129 3.65 1.59 0.69
CA LEU A 129 2.75 2.05 1.73
C LEU A 129 1.79 0.91 2.09
N TYR A 130 1.61 0.70 3.36
CA TYR A 130 0.58 -0.21 3.86
C TYR A 130 -0.55 0.60 4.47
N PRO A 131 -1.82 0.23 4.22
CA PRO A 131 -2.96 0.92 4.81
C PRO A 131 -2.85 0.99 6.33
N ILE A 132 -3.05 2.17 6.88
CA ILE A 132 -3.04 2.38 8.35
C ILE A 132 -4.14 1.55 9.01
N LYS A 133 -5.25 1.33 8.33
CA LYS A 133 -6.39 0.51 8.81
C LYS A 133 -6.06 -0.99 8.96
N ILE A 134 -5.02 -1.49 8.29
CA ILE A 134 -4.57 -2.90 8.44
C ILE A 134 -3.65 -3.06 9.65
N ARG A 135 -3.13 -1.98 10.23
CA ARG A 135 -2.46 -2.06 11.51
C ARG A 135 -3.52 -2.39 12.57
N LYS A 136 -3.73 -3.67 12.82
CA LYS A 136 -4.48 -4.10 14.00
C LYS A 136 -3.83 -3.41 15.19
N ARG A 137 -4.61 -2.60 15.89
CA ARG A 137 -4.15 -2.02 17.16
C ARG A 137 -4.00 -3.18 18.13
N THR A 138 -2.78 -3.58 18.41
CA THR A 138 -2.51 -4.67 19.32
C THR A 138 -2.21 -4.10 20.72
N ILE A 139 -2.96 -4.55 21.71
CA ILE A 139 -2.70 -4.24 23.11
C ILE A 139 -2.08 -5.48 23.74
N VAL A 140 -0.85 -5.34 24.21
CA VAL A 140 -0.18 -6.40 24.96
C VAL A 140 -0.64 -6.33 26.41
N VAL A 141 -1.20 -7.42 26.90
CA VAL A 141 -1.67 -7.57 28.28
C VAL A 141 -0.68 -8.45 29.05
N SER A 142 -0.07 -7.90 30.07
CA SER A 142 0.91 -8.61 30.89
C SER A 142 0.58 -8.49 32.39
N CYS A 143 0.89 -9.51 33.15
CA CYS A 143 0.72 -9.51 34.61
C CYS A 143 1.94 -10.13 35.30
N ASN A 144 2.34 -9.56 36.44
CA ASN A 144 3.44 -10.10 37.24
C ASN A 144 3.13 -11.46 37.90
N THR A 145 1.86 -11.85 37.91
CA THR A 145 1.40 -13.14 38.50
C THR A 145 1.36 -14.27 37.48
N GLY A 146 1.79 -14.02 36.24
CA GLY A 146 1.94 -15.01 35.19
C GLY A 146 0.88 -14.95 34.08
N LEU A 147 1.07 -15.80 33.08
CA LEU A 147 0.28 -15.84 31.83
C LEU A 147 -1.23 -16.07 32.07
N GLY A 148 -1.59 -16.89 33.05
CA GLY A 148 -3.01 -17.19 33.34
C GLY A 148 -3.83 -15.97 33.74
N THR A 149 -3.23 -15.00 34.44
CA THR A 149 -3.89 -13.74 34.79
C THR A 149 -3.98 -12.80 33.58
N SER A 150 -2.95 -12.77 32.74
CA SER A 150 -2.97 -12.00 31.50
C SER A 150 -4.07 -12.48 30.52
N ILE A 151 -4.30 -13.80 30.44
CA ILE A 151 -5.39 -14.39 29.66
C ILE A 151 -6.76 -13.95 30.19
N LYS A 152 -6.98 -13.99 31.49
CA LYS A 152 -8.24 -13.53 32.10
C LYS A 152 -8.51 -12.06 31.87
N ILE A 153 -7.47 -11.21 31.95
CA ILE A 153 -7.59 -9.78 31.66
C ILE A 153 -7.94 -9.56 30.18
N LYS A 154 -7.28 -10.30 29.26
CA LYS A 154 -7.63 -10.29 27.84
C LYS A 154 -9.11 -10.62 27.63
N GLU A 155 -9.60 -11.73 28.15
CA GLU A 155 -11.01 -12.14 28.03
C GLU A 155 -11.97 -11.08 28.59
N MET A 156 -11.62 -10.47 29.70
CA MET A 156 -12.40 -9.39 30.29
C MET A 156 -12.46 -8.14 29.41
N MET A 157 -11.35 -7.77 28.77
CA MET A 157 -11.28 -6.65 27.83
C MET A 157 -12.06 -6.94 26.55
N GLU A 158 -11.91 -8.14 25.95
CA GLU A 158 -12.63 -8.56 24.75
C GLU A 158 -14.15 -8.62 24.95
N ASN A 159 -14.60 -8.97 26.16
CA ASN A 159 -16.03 -9.02 26.50
C ASN A 159 -16.65 -7.65 26.77
N ASN A 160 -15.86 -6.63 27.13
CA ASN A 160 -16.34 -5.31 27.50
C ASN A 160 -16.08 -4.23 26.45
N LEU A 161 -15.27 -4.52 25.41
CA LEU A 161 -14.97 -3.60 24.34
C LEU A 161 -15.68 -4.00 23.05
N SER A 162 -16.14 -3.00 22.29
CA SER A 162 -16.76 -3.26 20.99
C SER A 162 -15.75 -3.87 20.02
N LYS A 163 -16.17 -4.94 19.33
CA LYS A 163 -15.37 -5.59 18.28
C LYS A 163 -15.05 -4.66 17.09
N ASP A 164 -15.85 -3.61 16.92
CA ASP A 164 -15.67 -2.62 15.85
C ASP A 164 -14.43 -1.74 16.04
N LEU A 165 -13.81 -1.77 17.23
CA LEU A 165 -12.58 -1.02 17.50
C LEU A 165 -11.34 -1.58 16.78
N GLY A 166 -11.42 -2.80 16.23
CA GLY A 166 -10.31 -3.44 15.52
C GLY A 166 -9.07 -3.63 16.40
N ILE A 167 -9.26 -3.86 17.71
CA ILE A 167 -8.18 -4.06 18.69
C ILE A 167 -7.98 -5.56 18.90
N GLU A 168 -6.74 -6.00 18.82
CA GLU A 168 -6.32 -7.36 19.17
C GLU A 168 -5.60 -7.33 20.53
N PHE A 169 -5.97 -8.23 21.44
CA PHE A 169 -5.32 -8.36 22.74
C PHE A 169 -4.42 -9.57 22.76
N LEU A 170 -3.12 -9.37 23.04
CA LEU A 170 -2.14 -10.44 23.16
C LEU A 170 -1.71 -10.60 24.63
N PRO A 171 -1.99 -11.76 25.26
CA PRO A 171 -1.51 -12.03 26.62
C PRO A 171 -0.04 -12.45 26.58
N TYR A 172 0.77 -11.85 27.46
CA TYR A 172 2.20 -12.12 27.56
C TYR A 172 2.61 -12.29 29.03
N GLU A 173 3.68 -13.05 29.24
CA GLU A 173 4.35 -13.09 30.54
C GLU A 173 5.26 -11.87 30.71
N ASN A 174 5.33 -11.32 31.91
CA ASN A 174 6.11 -10.12 32.19
C ASN A 174 7.62 -10.34 31.97
N GLU A 175 8.12 -11.55 32.16
CA GLU A 175 9.53 -11.91 31.92
C GLU A 175 9.86 -11.84 30.42
N THR A 176 8.94 -12.29 29.56
CA THR A 176 9.09 -12.25 28.09
C THR A 176 9.16 -10.81 27.56
N LEU A 177 8.43 -9.89 28.16
CA LEU A 177 8.44 -8.46 27.78
C LEU A 177 9.71 -7.70 28.21
N ARG A 178 10.55 -8.29 29.05
CA ARG A 178 11.86 -7.71 29.44
C ARG A 178 12.96 -8.04 28.46
N ASP A 179 12.74 -9.00 27.57
CA ASP A 179 13.68 -9.36 26.51
C ASP A 179 13.53 -8.41 25.33
N THR A 180 14.53 -7.56 25.11
CA THR A 180 14.54 -6.54 24.06
C THR A 180 14.38 -7.13 22.65
N GLN A 181 14.89 -8.34 22.40
CA GLN A 181 14.78 -9.00 21.09
C GLN A 181 13.33 -9.46 20.81
N GLN A 182 12.60 -9.87 21.84
CA GLN A 182 11.20 -10.27 21.70
C GLN A 182 10.26 -9.07 21.58
N LEU A 183 10.58 -7.96 22.23
CA LEU A 183 9.88 -6.68 22.07
C LEU A 183 9.97 -6.13 20.64
N GLU A 184 11.13 -6.21 20.00
CA GLU A 184 11.29 -5.78 18.60
C GLU A 184 10.47 -6.60 17.62
N PHE A 185 10.19 -7.86 17.94
CA PHE A 185 9.34 -8.72 17.11
C PHE A 185 7.84 -8.38 17.23
N LEU A 186 7.42 -7.85 18.39
CA LEU A 186 6.05 -7.45 18.67
C LEU A 186 5.68 -6.07 18.09
N ILE A 187 6.69 -5.22 17.82
CA ILE A 187 6.50 -3.83 17.34
C ILE A 187 6.56 -3.74 15.80
N LYS A 188 7.03 -4.79 15.13
CA LYS A 188 7.05 -4.90 13.65
C LYS A 188 5.73 -5.41 13.10
#